data_62e48780b113d17b3c1fc9de0ab822a3
#
_entry.id   62e48780b113d17b3c1fc9de0ab822a3
#
_cell.length_a   1.000
_cell.length_b   1.000
_cell.length_c   1.000
_cell.angle_alpha   90.00
_cell.angle_beta   90.00
_cell.angle_gamma   90.00
#
_symmetry.space_group_name_H-M   'P 1'
#
loop_
_entity.id
_entity.type
_entity.pdbx_description
1 polymer ?
#
loop_
_entity_poly.entity_id
_entity_poly.type
_entity_poly.pdbx_seq_one_letter_code
_entity_poly.pdbx_strand_id
1 'polypeptide(L)'
;MRVVAGTARGRRLEAPPGSVTRPTSDRVRDAIATALGSLGMVAGSEVLDLWAGSGAMGIELLSRGARSATFVERDRRALETIRGNLERTGLVAASTVARDDALTWCATGGRHDVALCDPPYVFDDWPALLAVVPAPFVVAESARPVAATDGWGLVREKRYGTTVVTFLRRQEQAP
;
A
#
# COMPACT_ATOMS: atom_id res chain seq x y z
N MET A 1 -1.77 12.17 11.66
CA MET A 1 -2.06 10.72 11.78
C MET A 1 -1.01 10.04 12.65
N ARG A 2 -1.24 8.80 13.09
CA ARG A 2 -0.31 8.03 13.95
C ARG A 2 -0.26 6.59 13.49
N VAL A 3 0.86 5.90 13.78
CA VAL A 3 0.94 4.44 13.67
C VAL A 3 -0.01 3.80 14.71
N VAL A 4 -0.86 2.88 14.25
CA VAL A 4 -1.96 2.34 15.07
C VAL A 4 -1.48 1.17 15.93
N ALA A 5 -0.65 0.27 15.38
CA ALA A 5 -0.20 -0.92 16.08
C ALA A 5 1.27 -1.27 15.77
N GLY A 6 1.79 -2.29 16.46
CA GLY A 6 3.13 -2.81 16.26
C GLY A 6 4.24 -2.04 16.99
N THR A 7 5.47 -2.21 16.52
CA THR A 7 6.70 -1.71 17.19
C THR A 7 6.79 -0.18 17.23
N ALA A 8 6.20 0.52 16.22
CA ALA A 8 6.17 1.96 16.15
C ALA A 8 4.82 2.58 16.59
N ARG A 9 3.96 1.81 17.30
CA ARG A 9 2.64 2.29 17.75
C ARG A 9 2.71 3.64 18.45
N GLY A 10 1.79 4.54 18.09
CA GLY A 10 1.65 5.87 18.68
C GLY A 10 2.59 6.91 18.08
N ARG A 11 3.62 6.54 17.31
CA ARG A 11 4.51 7.48 16.61
C ARG A 11 3.70 8.34 15.64
N ARG A 12 3.98 9.65 15.65
CA ARG A 12 3.28 10.62 14.80
C ARG A 12 3.83 10.55 13.37
N LEU A 13 2.91 10.55 12.39
CA LEU A 13 3.22 10.65 10.97
C LEU A 13 2.72 11.99 10.44
N GLU A 14 3.49 12.59 9.54
CA GLU A 14 3.14 13.81 8.83
C GLU A 14 2.53 13.48 7.46
N ALA A 15 1.66 14.36 6.99
CA ALA A 15 1.14 14.33 5.64
C ALA A 15 1.97 15.25 4.73
N PRO A 16 2.08 14.96 3.42
CA PRO A 16 2.75 15.86 2.48
C PRO A 16 2.09 17.23 2.47
N PRO A 17 2.89 18.32 2.38
CA PRO A 17 2.36 19.67 2.30
C PRO A 17 1.44 19.85 1.07
N GLY A 18 0.28 20.45 1.25
CA GLY A 18 -0.66 20.73 0.16
C GLY A 18 -1.40 19.51 -0.38
N SER A 19 -1.31 18.36 0.29
CA SER A 19 -2.13 17.19 -0.09
C SER A 19 -3.60 17.51 0.16
N VAL A 20 -4.35 17.74 -0.94
CA VAL A 20 -5.81 17.87 -0.93
C VAL A 20 -6.47 16.49 -0.77
N THR A 21 -5.70 15.43 -0.94
CA THR A 21 -6.14 14.06 -0.74
C THR A 21 -6.36 13.82 0.74
N ARG A 22 -7.57 13.39 1.08
CA ARG A 22 -7.93 12.93 2.43
C ARG A 22 -6.99 11.77 2.78
N PRO A 23 -6.11 11.89 3.76
CA PRO A 23 -5.28 10.74 4.14
C PRO A 23 -6.23 9.60 4.50
N THR A 24 -5.93 8.39 4.04
CA THR A 24 -6.63 7.18 4.51
C THR A 24 -6.70 7.26 6.02
N SER A 25 -7.91 7.28 6.56
CA SER A 25 -8.09 7.51 8.00
C SER A 25 -7.37 6.42 8.80
N ASP A 26 -6.90 6.76 10.01
CA ASP A 26 -6.28 5.78 10.92
C ASP A 26 -7.15 4.52 11.07
N ARG A 27 -8.48 4.68 11.03
CA ARG A 27 -9.45 3.59 11.10
C ARG A 27 -9.42 2.67 9.86
N VAL A 28 -9.33 3.24 8.66
CA VAL A 28 -9.29 2.44 7.41
C VAL A 28 -7.95 1.73 7.32
N ARG A 29 -6.86 2.41 7.63
CA ARG A 29 -5.52 1.83 7.66
C ARG A 29 -5.42 0.66 8.66
N ASP A 30 -5.96 0.83 9.87
CA ASP A 30 -6.04 -0.25 10.86
C ASP A 30 -6.86 -1.43 10.34
N ALA A 31 -8.00 -1.18 9.71
CA ALA A 31 -8.85 -2.22 9.17
C ALA A 31 -8.18 -3.01 8.04
N ILE A 32 -7.45 -2.33 7.14
CA ILE A 32 -6.66 -2.98 6.07
C ILE A 32 -5.56 -3.84 6.68
N ALA A 33 -4.76 -3.28 7.57
CA ALA A 33 -3.64 -3.98 8.20
C ALA A 33 -4.10 -5.18 9.04
N THR A 34 -5.24 -5.06 9.74
CA THR A 34 -5.85 -6.16 10.50
C THR A 34 -6.36 -7.26 9.57
N ALA A 35 -7.00 -6.90 8.45
CA ALA A 35 -7.45 -7.87 7.45
C ALA A 35 -6.27 -8.64 6.84
N LEU A 36 -5.20 -7.94 6.44
CA LEU A 36 -3.97 -8.55 5.94
C LEU A 36 -3.33 -9.47 6.98
N GLY A 37 -3.28 -9.05 8.24
CA GLY A 37 -2.78 -9.87 9.36
C GLY A 37 -3.57 -11.18 9.51
N SER A 38 -4.91 -11.10 9.43
CA SER A 38 -5.79 -12.29 9.50
C SER A 38 -5.61 -13.24 8.31
N LEU A 39 -5.14 -12.73 7.18
CA LEU A 39 -4.82 -13.51 5.98
C LEU A 39 -3.37 -14.03 5.96
N GLY A 40 -2.58 -13.75 7.00
CA GLY A 40 -1.16 -14.13 7.07
C GLY A 40 -0.24 -13.33 6.15
N MET A 41 -0.69 -12.17 5.65
CA MET A 41 0.00 -11.37 4.62
C MET A 41 0.81 -10.21 5.19
N VAL A 42 1.13 -10.21 6.50
CA VAL A 42 1.91 -9.13 7.14
C VAL A 42 3.24 -9.63 7.67
N ALA A 43 3.22 -10.59 8.59
CA ALA A 43 4.44 -11.03 9.27
C ALA A 43 5.47 -11.61 8.28
N GLY A 44 6.65 -11.00 8.22
CA GLY A 44 7.74 -11.43 7.34
C GLY A 44 7.56 -11.10 5.85
N SER A 45 6.46 -10.42 5.45
CA SER A 45 6.18 -10.09 4.05
C SER A 45 7.06 -8.96 3.52
N GLU A 46 7.27 -8.95 2.22
CA GLU A 46 7.81 -7.83 1.43
C GLU A 46 6.66 -7.03 0.83
N VAL A 47 6.53 -5.78 1.27
CA VAL A 47 5.42 -4.89 0.93
C VAL A 47 5.82 -3.93 -0.18
N LEU A 48 4.94 -3.73 -1.16
CA LEU A 48 5.01 -2.67 -2.15
C LEU A 48 3.92 -1.64 -1.87
N ASP A 49 4.29 -0.39 -1.61
CA ASP A 49 3.37 0.72 -1.37
C ASP A 49 3.42 1.66 -2.57
N LEU A 50 2.44 1.53 -3.47
CA LEU A 50 2.32 2.31 -4.71
C LEU A 50 1.47 3.55 -4.47
N TRP A 51 1.87 4.69 -5.03
CA TRP A 51 1.31 6.01 -4.73
C TRP A 51 1.39 6.29 -3.23
N ALA A 52 2.55 6.00 -2.64
CA ALA A 52 2.75 5.90 -1.20
C ALA A 52 2.42 7.16 -0.38
N GLY A 53 2.38 8.35 -1.00
CA GLY A 53 1.98 9.60 -0.38
C GLY A 53 2.78 9.94 0.87
N SER A 54 2.22 9.70 2.05
CA SER A 54 2.91 9.86 3.34
C SER A 54 3.70 8.62 3.78
N GLY A 55 3.54 7.49 3.09
CA GLY A 55 4.06 6.18 3.48
C GLY A 55 3.30 5.53 4.64
N ALA A 56 2.17 6.08 5.05
CA ALA A 56 1.50 5.66 6.29
C ALA A 56 1.06 4.19 6.27
N MET A 57 0.64 3.67 5.11
CA MET A 57 0.17 2.28 5.01
C MET A 57 1.34 1.29 5.06
N GLY A 58 2.39 1.50 4.28
CA GLY A 58 3.60 0.67 4.33
C GLY A 58 4.29 0.72 5.70
N ILE A 59 4.37 1.91 6.33
CA ILE A 59 4.90 2.09 7.69
C ILE A 59 4.05 1.31 8.71
N GLU A 60 2.72 1.30 8.58
CA GLU A 60 1.84 0.52 9.45
C GLU A 60 2.15 -0.98 9.34
N LEU A 61 2.34 -1.50 8.12
CA LEU A 61 2.66 -2.92 7.92
C LEU A 61 4.08 -3.27 8.43
N LEU A 62 5.08 -2.40 8.21
CA LEU A 62 6.41 -2.57 8.81
C LEU A 62 6.33 -2.62 10.34
N SER A 63 5.58 -1.72 10.94
CA SER A 63 5.37 -1.69 12.39
C SER A 63 4.73 -2.97 12.92
N ARG A 64 3.91 -3.65 12.12
CA ARG A 64 3.23 -4.92 12.45
C ARG A 64 4.04 -6.17 12.08
N GLY A 65 5.27 -6.02 11.60
CA GLY A 65 6.20 -7.13 11.39
C GLY A 65 6.39 -7.54 9.94
N ALA A 66 6.03 -6.71 8.95
CA ALA A 66 6.52 -6.90 7.59
C ALA A 66 8.06 -6.83 7.58
N ARG A 67 8.70 -7.65 6.75
CA ARG A 67 10.16 -7.74 6.64
C ARG A 67 10.76 -6.49 6.01
N SER A 68 10.12 -6.01 4.95
CA SER A 68 10.54 -4.82 4.22
C SER A 68 9.36 -4.13 3.54
N ALA A 69 9.53 -2.84 3.21
CA ALA A 69 8.58 -2.12 2.38
C ALA A 69 9.30 -1.26 1.35
N THR A 70 8.83 -1.31 0.12
CA THR A 70 9.24 -0.42 -0.97
C THR A 70 8.14 0.60 -1.21
N PHE A 71 8.47 1.88 -1.04
CA PHE A 71 7.57 3.01 -1.24
C PHE A 71 7.84 3.62 -2.60
N VAL A 72 6.86 3.60 -3.49
CA VAL A 72 6.95 4.18 -4.84
C VAL A 72 6.08 5.43 -4.90
N GLU A 73 6.71 6.58 -5.16
CA GLU A 73 6.04 7.87 -5.19
C GLU A 73 6.76 8.80 -6.19
N ARG A 74 6.03 9.55 -6.97
CA ARG A 74 6.59 10.48 -7.96
C ARG A 74 6.78 11.90 -7.42
N ASP A 75 5.95 12.32 -6.47
CA ASP A 75 6.01 13.66 -5.91
C ASP A 75 7.19 13.81 -4.94
N ARG A 76 8.03 14.81 -5.20
CA ARG A 76 9.25 15.04 -4.42
C ARG A 76 8.96 15.38 -2.94
N ARG A 77 7.90 16.16 -2.68
CA ARG A 77 7.55 16.56 -1.30
C ARG A 77 6.99 15.38 -0.51
N ALA A 78 6.23 14.51 -1.19
CA ALA A 78 5.75 13.28 -0.59
C ALA A 78 6.91 12.33 -0.26
N LEU A 79 7.92 12.19 -1.14
CA LEU A 79 9.14 11.40 -0.85
C LEU A 79 9.92 11.93 0.36
N GLU A 80 10.04 13.24 0.51
CA GLU A 80 10.65 13.87 1.69
C GLU A 80 9.84 13.55 2.96
N THR A 81 8.51 13.58 2.86
CA THR A 81 7.62 13.21 3.96
C THR A 81 7.76 11.73 4.34
N ILE A 82 7.81 10.82 3.36
CA ILE A 82 8.04 9.38 3.60
C ILE A 82 9.34 9.18 4.38
N ARG A 83 10.45 9.76 3.93
CA ARG A 83 11.76 9.64 4.60
C ARG A 83 11.71 10.13 6.04
N GLY A 84 11.14 11.32 6.28
CA GLY A 84 10.98 11.86 7.63
C GLY A 84 10.08 11.00 8.52
N ASN A 85 9.03 10.39 7.96
CA ASN A 85 8.17 9.47 8.69
C ASN A 85 8.89 8.15 9.04
N LEU A 86 9.71 7.62 8.14
CA LEU A 86 10.56 6.44 8.38
C LEU A 86 11.59 6.69 9.48
N GLU A 87 12.23 7.84 9.47
CA GLU A 87 13.18 8.27 10.53
C GLU A 87 12.48 8.35 11.89
N ARG A 88 11.33 9.04 11.97
CA ARG A 88 10.54 9.17 13.21
C ARG A 88 10.09 7.86 13.78
N THR A 89 9.81 6.89 12.92
CA THR A 89 9.36 5.56 13.34
C THR A 89 10.50 4.58 13.60
N GLY A 90 11.73 4.90 13.17
CA GLY A 90 12.90 4.02 13.29
C GLY A 90 12.88 2.85 12.30
N LEU A 91 12.15 2.98 11.18
CA LEU A 91 11.93 1.90 10.22
C LEU A 91 12.74 2.05 8.91
N VAL A 92 13.71 2.96 8.89
CA VAL A 92 14.55 3.23 7.69
C VAL A 92 15.26 1.98 7.18
N ALA A 93 15.83 1.16 8.08
CA ALA A 93 16.62 -0.02 7.69
C ALA A 93 15.80 -1.09 6.96
N ALA A 94 14.47 -1.13 7.16
CA ALA A 94 13.55 -2.05 6.50
C ALA A 94 12.84 -1.44 5.29
N SER A 95 13.33 -0.29 4.78
CA SER A 95 12.60 0.51 3.81
C SER A 95 13.43 0.85 2.58
N THR A 96 12.80 0.82 1.42
CA THR A 96 13.31 1.37 0.16
C THR A 96 12.36 2.47 -0.31
N VAL A 97 12.88 3.63 -0.71
CA VAL A 97 12.07 4.75 -1.23
C VAL A 97 12.49 5.04 -2.66
N ALA A 98 11.62 4.75 -3.61
CA ALA A 98 11.83 4.93 -5.04
C ALA A 98 11.05 6.14 -5.56
N ARG A 99 11.71 6.99 -6.35
CA ARG A 99 11.05 8.05 -7.09
C ARG A 99 10.73 7.56 -8.48
N ASP A 100 9.48 7.13 -8.70
CA ASP A 100 9.04 6.63 -9.99
C ASP A 100 7.52 6.79 -10.17
N ASP A 101 7.05 6.58 -11.39
CA ASP A 101 5.64 6.31 -11.66
C ASP A 101 5.31 4.87 -11.27
N ALA A 102 4.14 4.64 -10.69
CA ALA A 102 3.75 3.34 -10.16
C ALA A 102 3.70 2.23 -11.23
N LEU A 103 3.15 2.52 -12.42
CA LEU A 103 3.07 1.54 -13.50
C LEU A 103 4.44 1.25 -14.09
N THR A 104 5.25 2.30 -14.29
CA THR A 104 6.63 2.16 -14.78
C THR A 104 7.45 1.31 -13.82
N TRP A 105 7.34 1.57 -12.51
CA TRP A 105 8.06 0.81 -11.49
C TRP A 105 7.61 -0.67 -11.47
N CYS A 106 6.31 -0.94 -11.59
CA CYS A 106 5.77 -2.32 -11.64
C CYS A 106 6.34 -3.14 -12.79
N ALA A 107 6.66 -2.52 -13.92
CA ALA A 107 7.23 -3.22 -15.08
C ALA A 107 8.70 -3.61 -14.88
N THR A 108 9.45 -2.95 -13.99
CA THR A 108 10.90 -3.11 -13.81
C THR A 108 11.31 -3.48 -12.39
N GLY A 109 10.41 -3.34 -11.44
CA GLY A 109 10.66 -3.57 -10.01
C GLY A 109 10.76 -5.05 -9.62
N GLY A 110 11.30 -5.28 -8.41
CA GLY A 110 11.43 -6.61 -7.82
C GLY A 110 10.09 -7.19 -7.35
N ARG A 111 10.08 -8.50 -7.10
CA ARG A 111 8.90 -9.20 -6.58
C ARG A 111 8.63 -8.80 -5.13
N HIS A 112 7.34 -8.79 -4.77
CA HIS A 112 6.83 -8.53 -3.44
C HIS A 112 5.73 -9.54 -3.10
N ASP A 113 5.35 -9.63 -1.82
CA ASP A 113 4.28 -10.52 -1.36
C ASP A 113 2.92 -9.84 -1.44
N VAL A 114 2.87 -8.54 -1.15
CA VAL A 114 1.64 -7.73 -1.16
C VAL A 114 1.90 -6.35 -1.72
N ALA A 115 1.03 -5.88 -2.62
CA ALA A 115 1.00 -4.52 -3.12
C ALA A 115 -0.20 -3.76 -2.53
N LEU A 116 0.08 -2.56 -2.01
CA LEU A 116 -0.89 -1.58 -1.56
C LEU A 116 -1.02 -0.53 -2.66
N CYS A 117 -2.22 -0.26 -3.12
CA CYS A 117 -2.48 0.62 -4.24
C CYS A 117 -3.56 1.65 -3.84
N ASP A 118 -3.15 2.89 -3.59
CA ASP A 118 -4.04 4.03 -3.30
C ASP A 118 -3.80 5.15 -4.33
N PRO A 119 -4.16 4.91 -5.61
CA PRO A 119 -3.97 5.88 -6.68
C PRO A 119 -4.89 7.10 -6.51
N PRO A 120 -4.59 8.24 -7.19
CA PRO A 120 -5.51 9.34 -7.33
C PRO A 120 -6.88 8.89 -7.85
N TYR A 121 -7.97 9.49 -7.40
CA TYR A 121 -9.34 9.10 -7.75
C TYR A 121 -9.66 9.08 -9.25
N VAL A 122 -8.86 9.77 -10.06
CA VAL A 122 -8.99 9.76 -11.55
C VAL A 122 -8.37 8.51 -12.19
N PHE A 123 -7.66 7.69 -11.42
CA PHE A 123 -7.08 6.45 -11.92
C PHE A 123 -8.17 5.39 -12.10
N ASP A 124 -8.26 4.82 -13.29
CA ASP A 124 -9.24 3.78 -13.65
C ASP A 124 -8.62 2.59 -14.41
N ASP A 125 -7.33 2.66 -14.75
CA ASP A 125 -6.64 1.60 -15.51
C ASP A 125 -6.15 0.45 -14.60
N TRP A 126 -7.08 -0.08 -13.82
CA TRP A 126 -6.82 -1.23 -12.95
C TRP A 126 -6.39 -2.49 -13.73
N PRO A 127 -6.95 -2.78 -14.94
CA PRO A 127 -6.48 -3.91 -15.72
C PRO A 127 -4.99 -3.84 -16.08
N ALA A 128 -4.50 -2.67 -16.49
CA ALA A 128 -3.08 -2.49 -16.81
C ALA A 128 -2.20 -2.66 -15.55
N LEU A 129 -2.61 -2.12 -14.40
CA LEU A 129 -1.90 -2.29 -13.15
C LEU A 129 -1.84 -3.78 -12.75
N LEU A 130 -2.98 -4.47 -12.76
CA LEU A 130 -3.07 -5.88 -12.36
C LEU A 130 -2.28 -6.81 -13.30
N ALA A 131 -2.10 -6.43 -14.57
CA ALA A 131 -1.27 -7.18 -15.52
C ALA A 131 0.21 -7.15 -15.15
N VAL A 132 0.71 -6.02 -14.62
CA VAL A 132 2.16 -5.79 -14.40
C VAL A 132 2.58 -5.80 -12.93
N VAL A 133 1.65 -5.66 -11.98
CA VAL A 133 2.01 -5.57 -10.55
C VAL A 133 2.79 -6.81 -10.10
N PRO A 134 4.00 -6.63 -9.52
CA PRO A 134 4.90 -7.74 -9.20
C PRO A 134 4.63 -8.33 -7.82
N ALA A 135 3.35 -8.52 -7.49
CA ALA A 135 2.90 -9.11 -6.24
C ALA A 135 1.69 -10.04 -6.48
N PRO A 136 1.59 -11.18 -5.79
CA PRO A 136 0.46 -12.10 -5.94
C PRO A 136 -0.78 -11.64 -5.16
N PHE A 137 -0.65 -10.61 -4.31
CA PHE A 137 -1.75 -10.07 -3.51
C PHE A 137 -1.80 -8.55 -3.64
N VAL A 138 -2.98 -8.00 -3.92
CA VAL A 138 -3.21 -6.57 -4.10
C VAL A 138 -4.31 -6.09 -3.16
N VAL A 139 -4.05 -4.97 -2.49
CA VAL A 139 -5.07 -4.17 -1.78
C VAL A 139 -5.27 -2.88 -2.55
N ALA A 140 -6.42 -2.72 -3.15
CA ALA A 140 -6.78 -1.55 -3.95
C ALA A 140 -7.73 -0.64 -3.17
N GLU A 141 -7.35 0.62 -2.98
CA GLU A 141 -8.23 1.68 -2.48
C GLU A 141 -8.77 2.50 -3.66
N SER A 142 -10.08 2.69 -3.72
CA SER A 142 -10.73 3.41 -4.83
C SER A 142 -12.11 3.94 -4.45
N ALA A 143 -12.72 4.76 -5.30
CA ALA A 143 -14.11 5.22 -5.09
C ALA A 143 -15.15 4.13 -5.43
N ARG A 144 -14.77 3.13 -6.22
CA ARG A 144 -15.64 2.03 -6.70
C ARG A 144 -14.93 0.69 -6.50
N PRO A 145 -15.67 -0.43 -6.45
CA PRO A 145 -15.08 -1.75 -6.49
C PRO A 145 -14.12 -1.92 -7.67
N VAL A 146 -12.96 -2.52 -7.41
CA VAL A 146 -12.03 -2.92 -8.45
C VAL A 146 -12.40 -4.32 -8.91
N ALA A 147 -12.81 -4.45 -10.17
CA ALA A 147 -13.15 -5.74 -10.74
C ALA A 147 -11.90 -6.63 -10.85
N ALA A 148 -12.06 -7.90 -10.51
CA ALA A 148 -11.05 -8.90 -10.81
C ALA A 148 -10.94 -9.06 -12.33
N THR A 149 -9.71 -9.06 -12.84
CA THR A 149 -9.39 -9.34 -14.25
C THR A 149 -8.91 -10.78 -14.39
N ASP A 150 -8.65 -11.23 -15.63
CA ASP A 150 -8.13 -12.57 -15.88
C ASP A 150 -6.86 -12.84 -15.06
N GLY A 151 -6.83 -13.99 -14.40
CA GLY A 151 -5.76 -14.37 -13.49
C GLY A 151 -5.84 -13.77 -12.09
N TRP A 152 -6.91 -13.02 -11.75
CA TRP A 152 -7.14 -12.48 -10.41
C TRP A 152 -8.47 -12.92 -9.83
N GLY A 153 -8.50 -13.21 -8.54
CA GLY A 153 -9.70 -13.55 -7.79
C GLY A 153 -9.99 -12.51 -6.70
N LEU A 154 -11.26 -12.17 -6.52
CA LEU A 154 -11.71 -11.36 -5.41
C LEU A 154 -11.64 -12.17 -4.11
N VAL A 155 -10.88 -11.66 -3.14
CA VAL A 155 -10.78 -12.24 -1.78
C VAL A 155 -11.77 -11.57 -0.84
N ARG A 156 -11.86 -10.25 -0.88
CA ARG A 156 -12.69 -9.44 0.01
C ARG A 156 -12.92 -8.05 -0.57
N GLU A 157 -14.06 -7.50 -0.29
CA GLU A 157 -14.40 -6.10 -0.54
C GLU A 157 -15.02 -5.48 0.70
N LYS A 158 -14.69 -4.24 1.00
CA LYS A 158 -15.33 -3.49 2.08
C LYS A 158 -15.36 -1.99 1.79
N ARG A 159 -16.50 -1.37 2.06
CA ARG A 159 -16.70 0.08 1.92
C ARG A 159 -16.48 0.80 3.26
N TYR A 160 -15.77 1.92 3.18
CA TYR A 160 -15.52 2.83 4.30
C TYR A 160 -15.85 4.26 3.85
N GLY A 161 -17.10 4.68 4.07
CA GLY A 161 -17.59 5.96 3.55
C GLY A 161 -17.55 6.00 2.02
N THR A 162 -16.75 6.89 1.46
CA THR A 162 -16.58 7.02 0.00
C THR A 162 -15.48 6.11 -0.57
N THR A 163 -14.68 5.46 0.28
CA THR A 163 -13.60 4.57 -0.14
C THR A 163 -14.08 3.12 -0.15
N VAL A 164 -13.76 2.41 -1.21
CA VAL A 164 -13.88 0.96 -1.31
C VAL A 164 -12.48 0.36 -1.25
N VAL A 165 -12.29 -0.63 -0.40
CA VAL A 165 -11.06 -1.42 -0.30
C VAL A 165 -11.33 -2.79 -0.88
N THR A 166 -10.65 -3.14 -1.96
CA THR A 166 -10.77 -4.42 -2.66
C THR A 166 -9.48 -5.21 -2.47
N PHE A 167 -9.61 -6.44 -2.00
CA PHE A 167 -8.50 -7.37 -1.83
C PHE A 167 -8.55 -8.39 -2.96
N LEU A 168 -7.49 -8.47 -3.76
CA LEU A 168 -7.37 -9.35 -4.92
C LEU A 168 -6.19 -10.30 -4.73
N ARG A 169 -6.34 -11.54 -5.17
CA ARG A 169 -5.27 -12.53 -5.19
C ARG A 169 -5.07 -13.05 -6.61
N ARG A 170 -3.82 -13.13 -7.04
CA ARG A 170 -3.47 -13.78 -8.30
C ARG A 170 -3.82 -15.27 -8.20
N GLN A 171 -4.57 -15.74 -9.16
CA GLN A 171 -4.92 -17.18 -9.27
C GLN A 171 -3.73 -17.93 -9.87
N GLU A 172 -3.39 -19.07 -9.29
CA GLU A 172 -2.47 -20.00 -9.93
C GLU A 172 -3.13 -20.49 -11.22
N GLN A 173 -2.44 -20.30 -12.34
CA GLN A 173 -2.89 -20.92 -13.58
C GLN A 173 -2.80 -22.44 -13.36
N ALA A 174 -3.92 -23.13 -13.46
CA ALA A 174 -3.91 -24.58 -13.47
C ALA A 174 -3.01 -25.06 -14.63
N PRO A 175 -2.15 -26.06 -14.39
CA PRO A 175 -1.25 -26.62 -15.40
C PRO A 175 -2.00 -27.18 -16.60
#